data_f284317cf32c86c0051616290a76181b
#
_entry.id   f284317cf32c86c0051616290a76181b
#
_cell.length_a   1.000
_cell.length_b   1.000
_cell.length_c   1.000
_cell.angle_alpha   90.00
_cell.angle_beta   90.00
_cell.angle_gamma   90.00
#
_symmetry.space_group_name_H-M   'P 1'
#
loop_
_entity.id
_entity.type
_entity.pdbx_description
1 polymer ?
#
loop_
_entity_poly.entity_id
_entity_poly.type
_entity_poly.pdbx_seq_one_letter_code
_entity_poly.pdbx_strand_id
1 'polypeptide(L)'
;MARSVFAGGGRAEPVTSDLRLTYLGHATVMIELDGVRMLTDPLLTDRLGPLRRAGPVPDPADIGDIDAILISHGHPDHFHRASLRAVHGRPLVVVPGGLGARAARVGRRVQEVTAGDSVEVGAVRVTAVPARHGRWPLHPDVRPLGFTIEGSTSVYFAGDTAIHPGMTRLVGRAAVALLPVGRWGPPLGPARLTSSTAVDAAGLVGATTVVPIHWGTLHLPGFAGGRWGWGSLEAGDAFAAEAAERAPWLDVRVLRPGESTQIRT
;
A
#
# COMPACT_ATOMS: atom_id res chain seq x y z
N MET A 1 -43.71 30.28 38.34
CA MET A 1 -42.61 30.83 37.52
C MET A 1 -41.58 29.70 37.34
N ALA A 2 -41.64 29.00 36.23
CA ALA A 2 -40.70 27.95 35.90
C ALA A 2 -39.68 28.50 34.89
N ARG A 3 -38.37 28.52 35.23
CA ARG A 3 -37.27 28.87 34.34
C ARG A 3 -36.87 27.68 33.50
N SER A 4 -37.06 27.79 32.20
CA SER A 4 -36.52 26.89 31.20
C SER A 4 -35.00 27.10 31.09
N VAL A 5 -34.22 26.03 31.31
CA VAL A 5 -32.77 25.97 31.02
C VAL A 5 -32.61 25.34 29.66
N PHE A 6 -32.37 26.12 28.64
CA PHE A 6 -31.93 25.64 27.35
C PHE A 6 -30.47 25.12 27.48
N ALA A 7 -30.29 23.81 27.38
CA ALA A 7 -28.99 23.21 27.23
C ALA A 7 -28.48 23.54 25.82
N GLY A 8 -27.37 24.24 25.74
CA GLY A 8 -26.68 24.55 24.50
C GLY A 8 -26.17 23.25 23.87
N GLY A 9 -26.70 22.92 22.69
CA GLY A 9 -26.14 21.86 21.84
C GLY A 9 -24.77 22.29 21.31
N GLY A 10 -23.71 21.80 21.93
CA GLY A 10 -22.38 21.89 21.37
C GLY A 10 -22.40 21.16 20.03
N ARG A 11 -22.18 21.90 18.94
CA ARG A 11 -21.83 21.26 17.65
C ARG A 11 -20.53 20.50 17.89
N ALA A 12 -20.57 19.18 17.75
CA ALA A 12 -19.35 18.40 17.63
C ALA A 12 -18.58 18.97 16.43
N GLU A 13 -17.36 19.44 16.65
CA GLU A 13 -16.48 19.81 15.56
C GLU A 13 -16.31 18.57 14.68
N PRO A 14 -16.29 18.72 13.34
CA PRO A 14 -16.05 17.60 12.45
C PRO A 14 -14.67 17.02 12.82
N VAL A 15 -14.66 15.73 13.16
CA VAL A 15 -13.41 14.99 13.35
C VAL A 15 -12.72 14.99 11.98
N THR A 16 -11.75 15.88 11.82
CA THR A 16 -10.93 15.88 10.60
C THR A 16 -10.11 14.62 10.63
N SER A 17 -10.37 13.70 9.71
CA SER A 17 -9.58 12.50 9.56
C SER A 17 -8.15 12.91 9.20
N ASP A 18 -7.19 12.45 10.01
CA ASP A 18 -5.77 12.81 9.86
C ASP A 18 -5.03 11.62 9.25
N LEU A 19 -5.29 11.41 7.94
CA LEU A 19 -4.55 10.41 7.16
C LEU A 19 -3.29 11.04 6.58
N ARG A 20 -2.14 10.52 6.99
CA ARG A 20 -0.86 10.83 6.38
C ARG A 20 -0.28 9.60 5.69
N LEU A 21 0.16 9.78 4.46
CA LEU A 21 0.84 8.75 3.66
C LEU A 21 2.26 9.23 3.34
N THR A 22 3.25 8.39 3.63
CA THR A 22 4.64 8.64 3.25
C THR A 22 5.11 7.53 2.32
N TYR A 23 5.45 7.86 1.09
CA TYR A 23 5.96 6.89 0.13
C TYR A 23 7.43 6.65 0.36
N LEU A 24 7.80 5.44 0.78
CA LEU A 24 9.19 5.06 1.03
C LEU A 24 9.84 4.37 -0.18
N GLY A 25 9.06 4.19 -1.24
CA GLY A 25 9.51 3.58 -2.50
C GLY A 25 8.98 2.16 -2.68
N HIS A 26 8.89 1.73 -3.94
CA HIS A 26 8.34 0.43 -4.35
C HIS A 26 6.89 0.26 -3.89
N ALA A 27 6.58 -0.79 -3.13
CA ALA A 27 5.29 -0.99 -2.49
C ALA A 27 5.28 -0.60 -1.00
N THR A 28 6.34 0.09 -0.55
CA THR A 28 6.51 0.50 0.84
C THR A 28 5.90 1.87 1.07
N VAL A 29 4.80 1.91 1.79
CA VAL A 29 4.13 3.15 2.22
C VAL A 29 3.93 3.10 3.73
N MET A 30 4.31 4.16 4.42
CA MET A 30 3.90 4.37 5.79
C MET A 30 2.53 5.05 5.79
N ILE A 31 1.59 4.43 6.48
CA ILE A 31 0.22 4.89 6.64
C ILE A 31 0.03 5.27 8.11
N GLU A 32 -0.28 6.53 8.36
CA GLU A 32 -0.62 7.06 9.68
C GLU A 32 -2.09 7.44 9.66
N LEU A 33 -2.91 6.70 10.42
CA LEU A 33 -4.36 6.87 10.47
C LEU A 33 -4.84 6.68 11.92
N ASP A 34 -5.55 7.66 12.46
CA ASP A 34 -6.16 7.62 13.79
C ASP A 34 -5.17 7.23 14.91
N GLY A 35 -3.93 7.73 14.82
CA GLY A 35 -2.86 7.44 15.76
C GLY A 35 -2.17 6.08 15.57
N VAL A 36 -2.58 5.29 14.58
CA VAL A 36 -1.98 4.00 14.22
C VAL A 36 -1.00 4.19 13.07
N ARG A 37 0.19 3.60 13.19
CA ARG A 37 1.25 3.64 12.18
C ARG A 37 1.46 2.26 11.58
N MET A 38 1.21 2.16 10.29
CA MET A 38 1.34 0.89 9.55
C MET A 38 2.34 1.03 8.41
N LEU A 39 3.00 -0.07 8.07
CA LEU A 39 3.95 -0.12 6.97
C LEU A 39 3.56 -1.24 5.99
N THR A 40 3.45 -0.90 4.71
CA THR A 40 3.15 -1.89 3.67
C THR A 40 4.44 -2.43 3.06
N ASP A 41 4.50 -3.73 2.78
CA ASP A 41 5.55 -4.44 2.04
C ASP A 41 6.97 -3.83 2.18
N PRO A 42 7.57 -3.81 3.38
CA PRO A 42 8.79 -3.05 3.64
C PRO A 42 9.99 -3.56 2.85
N LEU A 43 10.54 -2.69 2.00
CA LEU A 43 11.77 -2.90 1.25
C LEU A 43 12.78 -1.80 1.59
N LEU A 44 13.51 -1.98 2.67
CA LEU A 44 14.45 -1.02 3.26
C LEU A 44 15.90 -1.44 2.96
N THR A 45 16.22 -1.55 1.67
CA THR A 45 17.53 -1.99 1.20
C THR A 45 17.92 -1.26 -0.08
N ASP A 46 19.22 -1.12 -0.32
CA ASP A 46 19.79 -0.57 -1.54
C ASP A 46 19.83 -1.58 -2.70
N ARG A 47 19.66 -2.87 -2.38
CA ARG A 47 19.82 -3.96 -3.35
C ARG A 47 18.85 -5.09 -3.11
N LEU A 48 18.32 -5.65 -4.20
CA LEU A 48 17.54 -6.87 -4.21
C LEU A 48 18.04 -7.79 -5.35
N GLY A 49 18.87 -8.78 -4.99
CA GLY A 49 19.57 -9.58 -6.00
C GLY A 49 20.40 -8.71 -6.94
N PRO A 50 20.22 -8.77 -8.26
CA PRO A 50 20.93 -7.94 -9.22
C PRO A 50 20.41 -6.49 -9.29
N LEU A 51 19.28 -6.21 -8.68
CA LEU A 51 18.61 -4.92 -8.75
C LEU A 51 19.20 -3.94 -7.74
N ARG A 52 19.19 -2.67 -8.11
CA ARG A 52 19.61 -1.56 -7.29
C ARG A 52 18.43 -0.62 -7.02
N ARG A 53 18.44 0.01 -5.85
CA ARG A 53 17.51 1.09 -5.55
C ARG A 53 17.97 2.36 -6.24
N ALA A 54 17.03 3.05 -6.87
CA ALA A 54 17.18 4.42 -7.33
C ALA A 54 16.80 5.36 -6.17
N GLY A 55 17.74 6.16 -5.71
CA GLY A 55 17.52 7.08 -4.60
C GLY A 55 17.89 6.50 -3.22
N PRO A 56 17.63 7.25 -2.14
CA PRO A 56 18.06 6.90 -0.79
C PRO A 56 17.36 5.64 -0.28
N VAL A 57 18.09 4.89 0.56
CA VAL A 57 17.48 3.82 1.36
C VAL A 57 16.79 4.46 2.55
N PRO A 58 15.50 4.17 2.81
CA PRO A 58 14.85 4.67 4.01
C PRO A 58 15.55 4.15 5.26
N ASP A 59 15.90 5.06 6.18
CA ASP A 59 16.46 4.66 7.47
C ASP A 59 15.34 4.17 8.40
N PRO A 60 15.42 2.97 8.95
CA PRO A 60 14.46 2.50 9.94
C PRO A 60 14.34 3.41 11.17
N ALA A 61 15.39 4.15 11.53
CA ALA A 61 15.35 5.12 12.64
C ALA A 61 14.43 6.31 12.33
N ASP A 62 14.42 6.78 11.08
CA ASP A 62 13.53 7.88 10.64
C ASP A 62 12.07 7.41 10.52
N ILE A 63 11.85 6.11 10.24
CA ILE A 63 10.51 5.52 10.20
C ILE A 63 9.92 5.48 11.62
N GLY A 64 10.73 5.22 12.65
CA GLY A 64 10.30 5.10 14.03
C GLY A 64 9.48 3.83 14.32
N ASP A 65 8.74 3.84 15.43
CA ASP A 65 7.94 2.69 15.85
C ASP A 65 6.72 2.48 14.96
N ILE A 66 6.45 1.22 14.62
CA ILE A 66 5.34 0.77 13.77
C ILE A 66 4.46 -0.19 14.56
N ASP A 67 3.14 -0.04 14.45
CA ASP A 67 2.14 -0.89 15.12
C ASP A 67 1.86 -2.16 14.32
N ALA A 68 1.75 -2.04 12.99
CA ALA A 68 1.56 -3.20 12.11
C ALA A 68 2.32 -3.09 10.79
N ILE A 69 2.69 -4.26 10.27
CA ILE A 69 3.26 -4.43 8.91
C ILE A 69 2.30 -5.29 8.11
N LEU A 70 1.91 -4.81 6.94
CA LEU A 70 1.00 -5.52 6.04
C LEU A 70 1.80 -6.08 4.86
N ILE A 71 1.79 -7.39 4.71
CA ILE A 71 2.47 -8.09 3.60
C ILE A 71 1.45 -8.58 2.61
N SER A 72 1.55 -8.11 1.36
CA SER A 72 0.61 -8.45 0.31
C SER A 72 0.83 -9.87 -0.25
N HIS A 73 2.06 -10.28 -0.45
CA HIS A 73 2.38 -11.59 -1.01
C HIS A 73 3.85 -12.01 -0.81
N GLY A 74 4.23 -13.19 -1.32
CA GLY A 74 5.52 -13.82 -1.02
C GLY A 74 6.67 -13.51 -1.98
N HIS A 75 6.56 -12.54 -2.90
CA HIS A 75 7.70 -12.14 -3.74
C HIS A 75 8.79 -11.46 -2.90
N PRO A 76 10.08 -11.59 -3.27
CA PRO A 76 11.21 -11.09 -2.46
C PRO A 76 11.23 -9.57 -2.27
N ASP A 77 10.63 -8.82 -3.16
CA ASP A 77 10.50 -7.36 -3.14
C ASP A 77 9.34 -6.86 -2.26
N HIS A 78 8.47 -7.76 -1.80
CA HIS A 78 7.37 -7.49 -0.85
C HIS A 78 7.60 -8.18 0.49
N PHE A 79 8.00 -9.45 0.48
CA PHE A 79 8.34 -10.20 1.68
C PHE A 79 9.87 -10.21 1.92
N HIS A 80 10.44 -9.04 2.24
CA HIS A 80 11.88 -8.89 2.45
C HIS A 80 12.26 -9.03 3.93
N ARG A 81 12.74 -10.22 4.32
CA ARG A 81 12.98 -10.58 5.72
C ARG A 81 13.99 -9.68 6.44
N ALA A 82 14.99 -9.14 5.74
CA ALA A 82 15.95 -8.22 6.34
C ALA A 82 15.28 -6.90 6.71
N SER A 83 14.44 -6.34 5.83
CA SER A 83 13.64 -5.14 6.11
C SER A 83 12.68 -5.36 7.28
N LEU A 84 12.00 -6.52 7.33
CA LEU A 84 11.11 -6.86 8.46
C LEU A 84 11.84 -6.87 9.81
N ARG A 85 13.11 -7.28 9.84
CA ARG A 85 13.93 -7.22 11.09
C ARG A 85 14.36 -5.81 11.44
N ALA A 86 14.60 -4.97 10.43
CA ALA A 86 15.11 -3.62 10.60
C ALA A 86 14.05 -2.64 11.13
N VAL A 87 12.76 -2.88 10.89
CA VAL A 87 11.67 -2.02 11.38
C VAL A 87 11.70 -1.97 12.91
N HIS A 88 11.58 -0.77 13.49
CA HIS A 88 11.57 -0.55 14.94
C HIS A 88 10.20 -0.91 15.57
N GLY A 89 10.18 -0.96 16.91
CA GLY A 89 9.00 -1.33 17.68
C GLY A 89 8.75 -2.84 17.72
N ARG A 90 7.52 -3.22 18.05
CA ARG A 90 7.04 -4.60 18.08
C ARG A 90 5.80 -4.78 17.19
N PRO A 91 5.89 -4.47 15.89
CA PRO A 91 4.74 -4.52 15.00
C PRO A 91 4.13 -5.91 14.94
N LEU A 92 2.79 -5.93 14.78
CA LEU A 92 2.10 -7.11 14.32
C LEU A 92 2.36 -7.27 12.81
N VAL A 93 2.93 -8.39 12.39
CA VAL A 93 3.15 -8.69 10.98
C VAL A 93 1.96 -9.48 10.44
N VAL A 94 1.13 -8.83 9.64
CA VAL A 94 -0.03 -9.46 8.98
C VAL A 94 0.44 -9.99 7.63
N VAL A 95 0.27 -11.29 7.39
CA VAL A 95 0.77 -11.96 6.19
C VAL A 95 -0.29 -12.86 5.57
N PRO A 96 -0.24 -13.14 4.27
CA PRO A 96 -1.06 -14.17 3.65
C PRO A 96 -0.80 -15.55 4.25
N GLY A 97 -1.84 -16.38 4.31
CA GLY A 97 -1.72 -17.79 4.69
C GLY A 97 -0.61 -18.49 3.92
N GLY A 98 0.19 -19.30 4.64
CA GLY A 98 1.38 -19.99 4.13
C GLY A 98 2.70 -19.22 4.30
N LEU A 99 2.68 -17.95 4.74
CA LEU A 99 3.89 -17.17 5.06
C LEU A 99 4.22 -17.11 6.55
N GLY A 100 3.28 -17.45 7.45
CA GLY A 100 3.41 -17.24 8.88
C GLY A 100 4.63 -17.86 9.50
N ALA A 101 4.92 -19.14 9.23
CA ALA A 101 6.11 -19.82 9.75
C ALA A 101 7.42 -19.16 9.29
N ARG A 102 7.43 -18.54 8.08
CA ARG A 102 8.60 -17.82 7.57
C ARG A 102 8.71 -16.42 8.18
N ALA A 103 7.58 -15.75 8.34
CA ALA A 103 7.51 -14.45 9.00
C ALA A 103 7.88 -14.54 10.49
N ALA A 104 7.46 -15.58 11.19
CA ALA A 104 7.81 -15.82 12.59
C ALA A 104 9.34 -15.92 12.82
N ARG A 105 10.10 -16.38 11.82
CA ARG A 105 11.58 -16.45 11.90
C ARG A 105 12.26 -15.09 11.96
N VAL A 106 11.55 -13.98 11.79
CA VAL A 106 12.10 -12.64 12.01
C VAL A 106 11.95 -12.18 13.47
N GLY A 107 11.34 -13.00 14.34
CA GLY A 107 11.19 -12.70 15.77
C GLY A 107 10.07 -11.69 16.07
N ARG A 108 9.04 -11.62 15.22
CA ARG A 108 7.89 -10.71 15.36
C ARG A 108 6.60 -11.49 15.67
N ARG A 109 5.60 -10.78 16.22
CA ARG A 109 4.24 -11.32 16.29
C ARG A 109 3.68 -11.41 14.88
N VAL A 110 3.11 -12.55 14.51
CA VAL A 110 2.60 -12.80 13.16
C VAL A 110 1.15 -13.21 13.22
N GLN A 111 0.35 -12.64 12.33
CA GLN A 111 -1.04 -13.02 12.07
C GLN A 111 -1.16 -13.45 10.61
N GLU A 112 -1.45 -14.71 10.36
CA GLU A 112 -1.83 -15.18 9.02
C GLU A 112 -3.29 -14.83 8.77
N VAL A 113 -3.56 -14.38 7.52
CA VAL A 113 -4.91 -14.01 7.07
C VAL A 113 -5.18 -14.56 5.68
N THR A 114 -6.45 -14.76 5.40
CA THR A 114 -6.98 -15.05 4.07
C THR A 114 -7.98 -13.97 3.66
N ALA A 115 -8.35 -13.90 2.40
CA ALA A 115 -9.31 -12.91 1.93
C ALA A 115 -10.64 -13.01 2.69
N GLY A 116 -11.07 -11.91 3.28
CA GLY A 116 -12.25 -11.78 4.15
C GLY A 116 -11.92 -11.70 5.64
N ASP A 117 -10.72 -12.12 6.06
CA ASP A 117 -10.30 -11.98 7.46
C ASP A 117 -9.98 -10.52 7.79
N SER A 118 -10.26 -10.14 9.05
CA SER A 118 -9.96 -8.79 9.57
C SER A 118 -9.12 -8.87 10.84
N VAL A 119 -8.29 -7.84 11.04
CA VAL A 119 -7.43 -7.66 12.21
C VAL A 119 -7.63 -6.24 12.71
N GLU A 120 -7.82 -6.08 14.02
CA GLU A 120 -7.87 -4.77 14.68
C GLU A 120 -6.45 -4.36 15.09
N VAL A 121 -6.05 -3.15 14.69
CA VAL A 121 -4.78 -2.53 15.05
C VAL A 121 -5.09 -1.16 15.67
N GLY A 122 -5.08 -1.06 16.99
CA GLY A 122 -5.55 0.13 17.68
C GLY A 122 -7.00 0.47 17.32
N ALA A 123 -7.23 1.67 16.81
CA ALA A 123 -8.55 2.15 16.39
C ALA A 123 -8.90 1.78 14.93
N VAL A 124 -8.00 1.11 14.22
CA VAL A 124 -8.11 0.85 12.78
C VAL A 124 -8.38 -0.63 12.51
N ARG A 125 -9.32 -0.89 11.61
CA ARG A 125 -9.61 -2.25 11.10
C ARG A 125 -8.88 -2.49 9.79
N VAL A 126 -8.11 -3.56 9.71
CA VAL A 126 -7.42 -4.03 8.51
C VAL A 126 -8.11 -5.30 8.02
N THR A 127 -8.69 -5.25 6.82
CA THR A 127 -9.34 -6.42 6.20
C THR A 127 -8.56 -6.88 4.98
N ALA A 128 -8.21 -8.15 4.94
CA ALA A 128 -7.58 -8.77 3.79
C ALA A 128 -8.58 -8.95 2.65
N VAL A 129 -8.21 -8.54 1.44
CA VAL A 129 -9.05 -8.65 0.24
C VAL A 129 -8.30 -9.40 -0.86
N PRO A 130 -9.01 -10.05 -1.80
CA PRO A 130 -8.35 -10.77 -2.87
C PRO A 130 -7.51 -9.86 -3.74
N ALA A 131 -6.35 -10.36 -4.20
CA ALA A 131 -5.57 -9.77 -5.28
C ALA A 131 -5.32 -10.80 -6.39
N ARG A 132 -5.17 -10.33 -7.64
CA ARG A 132 -4.88 -11.19 -8.79
C ARG A 132 -3.46 -10.96 -9.27
N HIS A 133 -2.55 -11.79 -8.80
CA HIS A 133 -1.13 -11.74 -9.15
C HIS A 133 -0.53 -13.15 -9.27
N GLY A 134 0.62 -13.27 -9.95
CA GLY A 134 1.39 -14.51 -10.01
C GLY A 134 1.92 -14.90 -8.64
N ARG A 135 2.02 -16.22 -8.40
CA ARG A 135 2.61 -16.73 -7.15
C ARG A 135 4.11 -16.93 -7.32
N TRP A 136 4.84 -16.67 -6.25
CA TRP A 136 6.28 -16.96 -6.25
C TRP A 136 6.52 -18.48 -6.24
N PRO A 137 7.40 -19.03 -7.10
CA PRO A 137 7.62 -20.48 -7.17
C PRO A 137 8.06 -21.11 -5.85
N LEU A 138 8.77 -20.37 -4.99
CA LEU A 138 9.17 -20.82 -3.66
C LEU A 138 8.03 -20.76 -2.62
N HIS A 139 6.89 -20.18 -2.98
CA HIS A 139 5.70 -20.02 -2.14
C HIS A 139 4.43 -20.29 -2.96
N PRO A 140 4.26 -21.47 -3.56
CA PRO A 140 3.18 -21.73 -4.51
C PRO A 140 1.79 -21.70 -3.86
N ASP A 141 1.70 -21.94 -2.55
CA ASP A 141 0.44 -21.97 -1.80
C ASP A 141 0.01 -20.59 -1.28
N VAL A 142 0.91 -19.59 -1.33
CA VAL A 142 0.62 -18.24 -0.89
C VAL A 142 -0.24 -17.53 -1.92
N ARG A 143 -1.46 -17.15 -1.53
CA ARG A 143 -2.37 -16.36 -2.35
C ARG A 143 -2.11 -14.88 -2.11
N PRO A 144 -1.88 -14.08 -3.16
CA PRO A 144 -1.73 -12.63 -3.02
C PRO A 144 -2.98 -11.98 -2.43
N LEU A 145 -2.77 -10.96 -1.61
CA LEU A 145 -3.79 -10.16 -0.94
C LEU A 145 -3.55 -8.67 -1.18
N GLY A 146 -4.63 -7.91 -1.19
CA GLY A 146 -4.63 -6.50 -0.84
C GLY A 146 -5.21 -6.31 0.56
N PHE A 147 -5.28 -5.07 1.03
CA PHE A 147 -5.86 -4.74 2.33
C PHE A 147 -6.72 -3.49 2.22
N THR A 148 -7.92 -3.51 2.82
CA THR A 148 -8.62 -2.28 3.19
C THR A 148 -8.29 -1.95 4.64
N ILE A 149 -8.03 -0.68 4.90
CA ILE A 149 -7.62 -0.12 6.17
C ILE A 149 -8.67 0.92 6.51
N GLU A 150 -9.47 0.68 7.53
CA GLU A 150 -10.68 1.44 7.84
C GLU A 150 -10.57 2.05 9.24
N GLY A 151 -10.66 3.37 9.31
CA GLY A 151 -10.69 4.21 10.51
C GLY A 151 -11.61 5.40 10.25
N SER A 152 -11.19 6.61 10.61
CA SER A 152 -11.91 7.85 10.29
C SER A 152 -12.01 8.10 8.76
N THR A 153 -11.12 7.51 8.00
CA THR A 153 -11.22 7.36 6.54
C THR A 153 -10.79 5.94 6.12
N SER A 154 -10.79 5.65 4.82
CA SER A 154 -10.46 4.32 4.33
C SER A 154 -9.36 4.34 3.27
N VAL A 155 -8.41 3.41 3.40
CA VAL A 155 -7.30 3.23 2.45
C VAL A 155 -7.35 1.81 1.89
N TYR A 156 -7.23 1.69 0.57
CA TYR A 156 -7.01 0.41 -0.09
C TYR A 156 -5.54 0.28 -0.51
N PHE A 157 -4.82 -0.63 0.08
CA PHE A 157 -3.51 -1.07 -0.38
C PHE A 157 -3.67 -2.27 -1.29
N ALA A 158 -3.44 -2.11 -2.58
CA ALA A 158 -3.68 -3.15 -3.57
C ALA A 158 -2.63 -4.26 -3.58
N GLY A 159 -1.42 -3.99 -3.07
CA GLY A 159 -0.25 -4.83 -3.35
C GLY A 159 -0.02 -4.94 -4.86
N ASP A 160 0.50 -6.07 -5.30
CA ASP A 160 0.56 -6.39 -6.73
C ASP A 160 -0.73 -7.07 -7.17
N THR A 161 -1.41 -6.48 -8.16
CA THR A 161 -2.66 -7.03 -8.67
C THR A 161 -2.89 -6.65 -10.14
N ALA A 162 -3.76 -7.39 -10.81
CA ALA A 162 -4.44 -6.98 -12.02
C ALA A 162 -5.90 -6.64 -11.69
N ILE A 163 -6.63 -6.06 -12.65
CA ILE A 163 -8.08 -5.89 -12.53
C ILE A 163 -8.74 -7.26 -12.33
N HIS A 164 -9.66 -7.31 -11.37
CA HIS A 164 -10.46 -8.51 -11.09
C HIS A 164 -11.87 -8.12 -10.57
N PRO A 165 -12.85 -9.00 -10.71
CA PRO A 165 -14.25 -8.69 -10.35
C PRO A 165 -14.46 -8.34 -8.86
N GLY A 166 -13.55 -8.77 -7.98
CA GLY A 166 -13.62 -8.45 -6.55
C GLY A 166 -13.41 -6.96 -6.23
N MET A 167 -12.82 -6.17 -7.14
CA MET A 167 -12.57 -4.74 -6.91
C MET A 167 -13.84 -3.93 -6.71
N THR A 168 -14.93 -4.26 -7.42
CA THR A 168 -16.22 -3.56 -7.28
C THR A 168 -16.85 -3.71 -5.88
N ARG A 169 -16.42 -4.71 -5.11
CA ARG A 169 -16.87 -4.91 -3.72
C ARG A 169 -16.17 -3.98 -2.73
N LEU A 170 -15.17 -3.23 -3.19
CA LEU A 170 -14.43 -2.27 -2.38
C LEU A 170 -15.02 -0.86 -2.44
N VAL A 171 -16.04 -0.63 -3.27
CA VAL A 171 -16.74 0.66 -3.36
C VAL A 171 -17.27 1.06 -1.99
N GLY A 172 -16.95 2.29 -1.57
CA GLY A 172 -17.25 2.81 -0.23
C GLY A 172 -16.28 2.38 0.88
N ARG A 173 -15.29 1.50 0.56
CA ARG A 173 -14.24 1.04 1.49
C ARG A 173 -12.82 1.45 1.07
N ALA A 174 -12.70 2.32 0.09
CA ALA A 174 -11.44 2.75 -0.50
C ALA A 174 -11.53 4.22 -0.93
N ALA A 175 -11.65 5.15 0.02
CA ALA A 175 -11.59 6.58 -0.30
C ALA A 175 -10.25 6.94 -0.94
N VAL A 176 -9.17 6.34 -0.43
CA VAL A 176 -7.81 6.46 -0.96
C VAL A 176 -7.31 5.09 -1.43
N ALA A 177 -6.72 5.01 -2.63
CA ALA A 177 -6.14 3.78 -3.12
C ALA A 177 -4.62 3.91 -3.39
N LEU A 178 -3.86 2.94 -2.91
CA LEU A 178 -2.45 2.74 -3.22
C LEU A 178 -2.37 1.70 -4.34
N LEU A 179 -2.21 2.16 -5.59
CA LEU A 179 -2.27 1.30 -6.77
C LEU A 179 -0.89 1.13 -7.43
N PRO A 180 -0.48 -0.10 -7.77
CA PRO A 180 0.75 -0.34 -8.49
C PRO A 180 0.60 0.14 -9.95
N VAL A 181 1.53 1.00 -10.41
CA VAL A 181 1.51 1.55 -11.76
C VAL A 181 2.78 1.21 -12.55
N GLY A 182 3.82 0.73 -11.87
CA GLY A 182 5.11 0.41 -12.47
C GLY A 182 5.13 -0.95 -13.15
N ARG A 183 5.66 -1.01 -14.37
CA ARG A 183 6.08 -2.28 -14.97
C ARG A 183 7.39 -2.71 -14.33
N TRP A 184 7.38 -3.86 -13.67
CA TRP A 184 8.59 -4.42 -13.10
C TRP A 184 8.75 -5.89 -13.52
N GLY A 185 9.92 -6.23 -14.09
CA GLY A 185 10.22 -7.56 -14.60
C GLY A 185 9.68 -7.84 -16.02
N PRO A 186 9.97 -9.04 -16.55
CA PRO A 186 9.54 -9.44 -17.88
C PRO A 186 8.01 -9.46 -17.99
N PRO A 187 7.45 -9.24 -19.19
CA PRO A 187 6.00 -9.25 -19.42
C PRO A 187 5.46 -10.68 -19.33
N LEU A 188 5.41 -11.23 -18.13
CA LEU A 188 4.92 -12.59 -17.86
C LEU A 188 3.39 -12.60 -17.65
N GLY A 189 2.63 -12.04 -18.62
CA GLY A 189 1.18 -12.13 -18.65
C GLY A 189 0.42 -10.95 -18.03
N PRO A 190 -0.94 -11.02 -18.02
CA PRO A 190 -1.84 -9.90 -17.71
C PRO A 190 -2.05 -9.67 -16.19
N ALA A 191 -1.25 -10.26 -15.33
CA ALA A 191 -1.47 -10.25 -13.88
C ALA A 191 -0.91 -8.99 -13.18
N ARG A 192 -0.96 -7.82 -13.83
CA ARG A 192 -0.47 -6.54 -13.27
C ARG A 192 -1.32 -5.37 -13.78
N LEU A 193 -1.43 -4.34 -12.95
CA LEU A 193 -1.90 -3.03 -13.40
C LEU A 193 -0.79 -2.34 -14.23
N THR A 194 -1.22 -1.55 -15.17
CA THR A 194 -0.42 -0.56 -15.91
C THR A 194 -0.98 0.82 -15.57
N SER A 195 -0.34 1.91 -15.98
CA SER A 195 -0.90 3.26 -15.79
C SER A 195 -2.36 3.33 -16.25
N SER A 196 -2.66 2.82 -17.45
CA SER A 196 -4.02 2.83 -18.00
C SER A 196 -5.01 1.99 -17.18
N THR A 197 -4.67 0.74 -16.89
CA THR A 197 -5.56 -0.13 -16.13
C THR A 197 -5.65 0.23 -14.64
N ALA A 198 -4.70 1.01 -14.10
CA ALA A 198 -4.80 1.55 -12.76
C ALA A 198 -5.85 2.67 -12.66
N VAL A 199 -6.04 3.47 -13.73
CA VAL A 199 -7.16 4.43 -13.81
C VAL A 199 -8.49 3.70 -13.75
N ASP A 200 -8.63 2.60 -14.53
CA ASP A 200 -9.84 1.78 -14.50
C ASP A 200 -10.06 1.14 -13.11
N ALA A 201 -8.98 0.65 -12.50
CA ALA A 201 -9.03 0.08 -11.15
C ALA A 201 -9.48 1.11 -10.10
N ALA A 202 -9.02 2.37 -10.17
CA ALA A 202 -9.46 3.45 -9.29
C ALA A 202 -10.98 3.65 -9.36
N GLY A 203 -11.53 3.68 -10.57
CA GLY A 203 -12.98 3.75 -10.79
C GLY A 203 -13.73 2.54 -10.25
N LEU A 204 -13.20 1.32 -10.45
CA LEU A 204 -13.81 0.07 -9.97
C LEU A 204 -13.85 -0.02 -8.44
N VAL A 205 -12.86 0.49 -7.73
CA VAL A 205 -12.84 0.50 -6.26
C VAL A 205 -13.54 1.73 -5.68
N GLY A 206 -13.90 2.72 -6.50
CA GLY A 206 -14.58 3.94 -6.08
C GLY A 206 -13.67 4.90 -5.31
N ALA A 207 -12.36 4.85 -5.53
CA ALA A 207 -11.42 5.75 -4.88
C ALA A 207 -11.52 7.17 -5.45
N THR A 208 -11.51 8.16 -4.59
CA THR A 208 -11.45 9.59 -5.00
C THR A 208 -10.03 10.11 -5.05
N THR A 209 -9.12 9.48 -4.29
CA THR A 209 -7.68 9.82 -4.27
C THR A 209 -6.85 8.58 -4.58
N VAL A 210 -5.81 8.72 -5.38
CA VAL A 210 -4.84 7.64 -5.67
C VAL A 210 -3.43 8.11 -5.41
N VAL A 211 -2.67 7.29 -4.70
CA VAL A 211 -1.21 7.38 -4.62
C VAL A 211 -0.63 6.23 -5.44
N PRO A 212 0.03 6.50 -6.58
CA PRO A 212 0.68 5.47 -7.37
C PRO A 212 1.88 4.89 -6.62
N ILE A 213 1.96 3.57 -6.57
CA ILE A 213 3.05 2.82 -5.93
C ILE A 213 3.71 1.85 -6.91
N HIS A 214 4.73 1.13 -6.45
CA HIS A 214 5.43 0.07 -7.19
C HIS A 214 6.13 0.58 -8.46
N TRP A 215 6.70 1.79 -8.40
CA TRP A 215 7.41 2.44 -9.49
C TRP A 215 8.65 3.17 -8.98
N GLY A 216 9.56 3.53 -9.89
CA GLY A 216 10.65 4.48 -9.62
C GLY A 216 11.71 4.04 -8.59
N THR A 217 11.69 2.80 -8.11
CA THR A 217 12.52 2.40 -6.97
C THR A 217 13.63 1.42 -7.33
N LEU A 218 13.30 0.32 -7.97
CA LEU A 218 14.28 -0.71 -8.34
C LEU A 218 14.59 -0.65 -9.83
N HIS A 219 15.87 -0.81 -10.18
CA HIS A 219 16.34 -0.87 -11.58
C HIS A 219 17.47 -1.89 -11.72
N LEU A 220 17.65 -2.41 -12.93
CA LEU A 220 18.81 -3.20 -13.27
C LEU A 220 19.94 -2.25 -13.70
N PRO A 221 21.13 -2.28 -13.08
CA PRO A 221 22.26 -1.44 -13.49
C PRO A 221 22.56 -1.60 -14.98
N GLY A 222 22.78 -0.47 -15.68
CA GLY A 222 22.99 -0.44 -17.13
C GLY A 222 21.71 -0.47 -17.98
N PHE A 223 20.53 -0.65 -17.40
CA PHE A 223 19.24 -0.69 -18.10
C PHE A 223 18.23 0.37 -17.60
N ALA A 224 18.71 1.41 -16.92
CA ALA A 224 17.86 2.51 -16.46
C ALA A 224 17.16 3.16 -17.66
N GLY A 225 15.82 3.13 -17.68
CA GLY A 225 15.00 3.72 -18.75
C GLY A 225 14.86 2.88 -20.02
N GLY A 226 15.28 1.61 -20.02
CA GLY A 226 15.24 0.77 -21.20
C GLY A 226 13.83 0.32 -21.61
N ARG A 227 13.68 0.01 -22.92
CA ARG A 227 12.49 -0.50 -23.64
C ARG A 227 11.78 -1.70 -22.96
N TRP A 228 12.42 -2.32 -21.96
CA TRP A 228 11.92 -3.48 -21.23
C TRP A 228 11.16 -3.14 -19.94
N GLY A 229 10.94 -1.84 -19.64
CA GLY A 229 10.13 -1.40 -18.51
C GLY A 229 10.68 -1.74 -17.12
N TRP A 230 11.97 -2.09 -17.02
CA TRP A 230 12.62 -2.36 -15.75
C TRP A 230 12.94 -1.03 -15.06
N GLY A 231 12.11 -0.66 -14.06
CA GLY A 231 12.34 0.52 -13.25
C GLY A 231 12.03 1.85 -13.94
N SER A 232 10.87 1.95 -14.62
CA SER A 232 10.40 3.26 -15.09
C SER A 232 10.33 4.24 -13.93
N LEU A 233 11.25 5.20 -13.90
CA LEU A 233 11.27 6.28 -12.90
C LEU A 233 10.11 7.27 -13.09
N GLU A 234 9.39 7.17 -14.21
CA GLU A 234 8.35 8.10 -14.66
C GLU A 234 6.94 7.49 -14.64
N ALA A 235 6.79 6.23 -14.20
CA ALA A 235 5.48 5.57 -14.28
C ALA A 235 4.39 6.26 -13.46
N GLY A 236 4.76 6.89 -12.34
CA GLY A 236 3.82 7.69 -11.54
C GLY A 236 3.33 8.92 -12.29
N ASP A 237 4.22 9.63 -12.99
CA ASP A 237 3.87 10.81 -13.77
C ASP A 237 3.04 10.42 -15.01
N ALA A 238 3.39 9.31 -15.66
CA ALA A 238 2.61 8.76 -16.78
C ALA A 238 1.19 8.36 -16.33
N PHE A 239 1.05 7.79 -15.14
CA PHE A 239 -0.25 7.50 -14.55
C PHE A 239 -1.04 8.79 -14.29
N ALA A 240 -0.41 9.82 -13.71
CA ALA A 240 -1.08 11.10 -13.44
C ALA A 240 -1.55 11.78 -14.72
N ALA A 241 -0.74 11.77 -15.79
CA ALA A 241 -1.14 12.31 -17.09
C ALA A 241 -2.34 11.56 -17.68
N GLU A 242 -2.32 10.23 -17.66
CA GLU A 242 -3.44 9.43 -18.15
C GLU A 242 -4.71 9.60 -17.31
N ALA A 243 -4.57 9.72 -15.99
CA ALA A 243 -5.68 9.98 -15.08
C ALA A 243 -6.31 11.36 -15.35
N ALA A 244 -5.50 12.39 -15.60
CA ALA A 244 -6.00 13.72 -15.93
C ALA A 244 -6.87 13.75 -17.19
N GLU A 245 -6.56 12.90 -18.18
CA GLU A 245 -7.33 12.79 -19.41
C GLU A 245 -8.61 11.95 -19.23
N ARG A 246 -8.50 10.79 -18.55
CA ARG A 246 -9.57 9.78 -18.51
C ARG A 246 -10.45 9.84 -17.28
N ALA A 247 -9.96 10.39 -16.19
CA ALA A 247 -10.63 10.45 -14.88
C ALA A 247 -10.33 11.79 -14.18
N PRO A 248 -10.74 12.95 -14.73
CA PRO A 248 -10.41 14.27 -14.17
C PRO A 248 -11.00 14.51 -12.78
N TRP A 249 -11.87 13.64 -12.30
CA TRP A 249 -12.42 13.63 -10.95
C TRP A 249 -11.46 13.00 -9.91
N LEU A 250 -10.41 12.29 -10.37
CA LEU A 250 -9.50 11.56 -9.52
C LEU A 250 -8.35 12.47 -9.05
N ASP A 251 -8.23 12.63 -7.72
CA ASP A 251 -7.09 13.32 -7.10
C ASP A 251 -5.86 12.40 -7.07
N VAL A 252 -4.90 12.64 -7.96
CA VAL A 252 -3.68 11.83 -8.05
C VAL A 252 -2.55 12.50 -7.29
N ARG A 253 -2.00 11.81 -6.30
CA ARG A 253 -0.87 12.25 -5.48
C ARG A 253 0.39 11.47 -5.84
N VAL A 254 1.16 11.95 -6.81
CA VAL A 254 2.46 11.35 -7.17
C VAL A 254 3.49 11.75 -6.12
N LEU A 255 3.98 10.80 -5.36
CA LEU A 255 5.00 11.00 -4.33
C LEU A 255 6.33 10.37 -4.76
N ARG A 256 7.41 11.09 -4.55
CA ARG A 256 8.77 10.53 -4.66
C ARG A 256 9.15 9.83 -3.35
N PRO A 257 10.11 8.85 -3.36
CA PRO A 257 10.56 8.22 -2.13
C PRO A 257 11.01 9.24 -1.06
N GLY A 258 10.42 9.18 0.12
CA GLY A 258 10.59 10.11 1.23
C GLY A 258 9.53 11.22 1.31
N GLU A 259 8.74 11.44 0.25
CA GLU A 259 7.68 12.46 0.27
C GLU A 259 6.41 11.94 0.97
N SER A 260 5.69 12.89 1.57
CA SER A 260 4.45 12.64 2.30
C SER A 260 3.31 13.50 1.76
N THR A 261 2.09 13.01 1.90
CA THR A 261 0.87 13.78 1.69
C THR A 261 -0.09 13.61 2.87
N GLN A 262 -0.83 14.65 3.19
CA GLN A 262 -1.97 14.59 4.11
C GLN A 262 -3.25 14.63 3.30
N ILE A 263 -4.19 13.76 3.65
CA ILE A 263 -5.51 13.67 3.03
C ILE A 263 -6.53 13.97 4.12
N ARG A 264 -7.26 15.06 3.95
CA ARG A 264 -8.37 15.47 4.81
C ARG A 264 -9.66 15.04 4.14
N THR A 265 -10.45 14.24 4.80
CA THR A 265 -11.77 13.79 4.33
C THR A 265 -12.87 14.26 5.28
#